data_92de1f94db58e742a366d00b9c92af8f
#
_entry.id   92de1f94db58e742a366d00b9c92af8f
#
_cell.length_a   1.000
_cell.length_b   1.000
_cell.length_c   1.000
_cell.angle_alpha   90.00
_cell.angle_beta   90.00
_cell.angle_gamma   90.00
#
_symmetry.space_group_name_H-M   'P 1'
#
loop_
_entity.id
_entity.type
_entity.pdbx_description
1 polymer ?
#
loop_
_entity_poly.entity_id
_entity_poly.type
_entity_poly.pdbx_seq_one_letter_code
_entity_poly.pdbx_strand_id
1 'polypeptide(L)'
;VDFGSIESFPLNKFEKIMDLNVKSVFSCIQEAIKMMKSDGDEGKIITIGSIASKWTGRGGDGSYSASKYAVYGMIESIARQLHGSGSNIAVGLICPGVVDTTLTNPDKDQKPNWMRPTTIADSVLHMVTAPKNVNIFDLTIFGMDEKPW
;
A
#
# COMPACT_ATOMS: atom_id res chain seq x y z
N VAL A 1 13.72 7.00 -2.20
CA VAL A 1 13.37 6.49 -3.55
C VAL A 1 14.21 7.26 -4.55
N ASP A 2 15.04 6.56 -5.31
CA ASP A 2 15.93 7.15 -6.30
C ASP A 2 15.13 7.32 -7.60
N PHE A 3 14.70 8.54 -7.87
CA PHE A 3 13.94 8.89 -9.07
C PHE A 3 14.93 9.26 -10.19
N GLY A 4 15.42 8.25 -10.90
CA GLY A 4 16.27 8.44 -12.07
C GLY A 4 15.48 8.77 -13.35
N SER A 5 16.21 9.04 -14.41
CA SER A 5 15.63 9.08 -15.76
C SER A 5 15.45 7.67 -16.30
N ILE A 6 14.35 7.39 -16.98
CA ILE A 6 13.98 6.03 -17.44
C ILE A 6 15.08 5.42 -18.33
N GLU A 7 15.70 6.22 -19.19
CA GLU A 7 16.73 5.75 -20.13
C GLU A 7 18.04 5.34 -19.46
N SER A 8 18.28 5.75 -18.22
CA SER A 8 19.48 5.42 -17.45
C SER A 8 19.22 4.63 -16.17
N PHE A 9 17.97 4.33 -15.88
CA PHE A 9 17.61 3.61 -14.65
C PHE A 9 18.05 2.15 -14.69
N PRO A 10 18.92 1.69 -13.77
CA PRO A 10 19.46 0.34 -13.82
C PRO A 10 18.39 -0.74 -13.59
N LEU A 11 18.35 -1.76 -14.44
CA LEU A 11 17.39 -2.87 -14.34
C LEU A 11 17.45 -3.57 -12.98
N ASN A 12 18.62 -3.75 -12.41
CA ASN A 12 18.77 -4.36 -11.07
C ASN A 12 18.15 -3.53 -9.94
N LYS A 13 18.10 -2.21 -10.08
CA LYS A 13 17.35 -1.35 -9.13
C LYS A 13 15.85 -1.54 -9.29
N PHE A 14 15.37 -1.62 -10.54
CA PHE A 14 13.96 -1.93 -10.82
C PHE A 14 13.56 -3.28 -10.20
N GLU A 15 14.34 -4.33 -10.46
CA GLU A 15 14.12 -5.67 -9.90
C GLU A 15 14.06 -5.64 -8.36
N LYS A 16 14.99 -4.94 -7.71
CA LYS A 16 15.01 -4.79 -6.27
C LYS A 16 13.75 -4.10 -5.73
N ILE A 17 13.25 -3.08 -6.43
CA ILE A 17 11.99 -2.40 -6.05
C ILE A 17 10.82 -3.38 -6.18
N MET A 18 10.75 -4.15 -7.26
CA MET A 18 9.69 -5.14 -7.46
C MET A 18 9.76 -6.27 -6.44
N ASP A 19 10.95 -6.76 -6.13
CA ASP A 19 11.15 -7.79 -5.11
C ASP A 19 10.67 -7.29 -3.73
N LEU A 20 11.04 -6.07 -3.36
CA LEU A 20 10.70 -5.51 -2.05
C LEU A 20 9.23 -5.09 -1.98
N ASN A 21 8.71 -4.37 -2.98
CA ASN A 21 7.39 -3.75 -2.88
C ASN A 21 6.25 -4.68 -3.33
N VAL A 22 6.53 -5.66 -4.17
CA VAL A 22 5.48 -6.54 -4.75
C VAL A 22 5.62 -7.97 -4.26
N LYS A 23 6.76 -8.59 -4.49
CA LYS A 23 6.96 -10.01 -4.20
C LYS A 23 6.91 -10.31 -2.70
N SER A 24 7.54 -9.47 -1.87
CA SER A 24 7.46 -9.65 -0.41
C SER A 24 6.04 -9.48 0.10
N VAL A 25 5.30 -8.48 -0.41
CA VAL A 25 3.90 -8.23 -0.03
C VAL A 25 3.02 -9.43 -0.42
N PHE A 26 3.19 -9.95 -1.64
CA PHE A 26 2.50 -11.15 -2.10
C PHE A 26 2.74 -12.33 -1.15
N SER A 27 4.01 -12.60 -0.81
CA SER A 27 4.36 -13.72 0.06
C SER A 27 3.76 -13.57 1.46
N CYS A 28 3.81 -12.37 2.04
CA CYS A 28 3.21 -12.12 3.35
C CYS A 28 1.69 -12.32 3.34
N ILE A 29 1.00 -11.82 2.31
CA ILE A 29 -0.45 -11.98 2.19
C ILE A 29 -0.82 -13.45 1.99
N GLN A 30 -0.07 -14.18 1.16
CA GLN A 30 -0.30 -15.60 0.92
C GLN A 30 -0.23 -16.42 2.21
N GLU A 31 0.81 -16.20 3.03
CA GLU A 31 0.95 -16.89 4.30
C GLU A 31 -0.11 -16.47 5.33
N ALA A 32 -0.43 -15.17 5.40
CA ALA A 32 -1.48 -14.66 6.27
C ALA A 32 -2.85 -15.30 5.93
N ILE A 33 -3.20 -15.39 4.64
CA ILE A 33 -4.45 -16.05 4.21
C ILE A 33 -4.45 -17.54 4.58
N LYS A 34 -3.34 -18.26 4.39
CA LYS A 34 -3.24 -19.67 4.78
C LYS A 34 -3.49 -19.84 6.29
N MET A 35 -2.86 -19.01 7.11
CA MET A 35 -3.03 -19.03 8.56
C MET A 35 -4.48 -18.73 8.96
N MET A 36 -5.08 -17.67 8.42
CA MET A 36 -6.46 -17.29 8.72
C MET A 36 -7.46 -18.37 8.28
N LYS A 37 -7.24 -18.99 7.12
CA LYS A 37 -8.08 -20.12 6.66
C LYS A 37 -8.00 -21.34 7.56
N SER A 38 -6.83 -21.62 8.13
CA SER A 38 -6.67 -22.73 9.09
C SER A 38 -7.25 -22.40 10.47
N ASP A 39 -7.44 -21.11 10.79
CA ASP A 39 -7.93 -20.61 12.08
C ASP A 39 -9.36 -20.00 11.95
N GLY A 40 -10.26 -20.72 11.29
CA GLY A 40 -11.67 -20.35 11.22
C GLY A 40 -12.10 -19.51 10.01
N ASP A 41 -11.21 -19.27 9.05
CA ASP A 41 -11.47 -18.52 7.81
C ASP A 41 -12.06 -17.11 8.07
N GLU A 42 -11.46 -16.39 9.03
CA GLU A 42 -11.86 -15.04 9.41
C GLU A 42 -10.62 -14.18 9.66
N GLY A 43 -10.67 -12.91 9.25
CA GLY A 43 -9.60 -11.96 9.54
C GLY A 43 -9.61 -10.75 8.63
N LYS A 44 -8.69 -9.81 8.90
CA LYS A 44 -8.48 -8.63 8.07
C LYS A 44 -7.00 -8.42 7.78
N ILE A 45 -6.68 -8.19 6.52
CA ILE A 45 -5.33 -7.86 6.04
C ILE A 45 -5.36 -6.47 5.44
N ILE A 46 -4.59 -5.55 6.03
CA ILE A 46 -4.49 -4.18 5.51
C ILE A 46 -3.09 -3.98 4.94
N THR A 47 -3.03 -3.63 3.68
CA THR A 47 -1.77 -3.35 2.96
C THR A 47 -1.54 -1.86 2.84
N ILE A 48 -0.30 -1.43 3.03
CA ILE A 48 0.07 -0.04 2.84
C ILE A 48 0.55 0.15 1.38
N GLY A 49 -0.31 0.78 0.61
CA GLY A 49 -0.02 1.20 -0.75
C GLY A 49 0.66 2.57 -0.81
N SER A 50 0.19 3.40 -1.70
CA SER A 50 0.57 4.81 -1.88
C SER A 50 -0.46 5.47 -2.79
N ILE A 51 -0.53 6.80 -2.78
CA ILE A 51 -1.20 7.53 -3.88
C ILE A 51 -0.61 7.14 -5.25
N ALA A 52 0.68 6.77 -5.29
CA ALA A 52 1.32 6.23 -6.50
C ALA A 52 0.73 4.89 -6.97
N SER A 53 -0.18 4.27 -6.23
CA SER A 53 -1.01 3.13 -6.67
C SER A 53 -2.16 3.54 -7.59
N LYS A 54 -2.46 4.83 -7.69
CA LYS A 54 -3.61 5.39 -8.45
C LYS A 54 -3.22 6.52 -9.38
N TRP A 55 -2.26 7.33 -8.98
CA TRP A 55 -1.77 8.47 -9.75
C TRP A 55 -0.25 8.43 -9.82
N THR A 56 0.28 8.58 -11.00
CA THR A 56 1.73 8.71 -11.17
C THR A 56 2.18 10.10 -10.75
N GLY A 57 3.24 10.18 -9.95
CA GLY A 57 3.85 11.46 -9.60
C GLY A 57 4.47 12.18 -10.80
N ARG A 58 4.83 13.44 -10.61
CA ARG A 58 5.55 14.21 -11.62
C ARG A 58 7.02 13.76 -11.65
N GLY A 59 7.43 13.15 -12.73
CA GLY A 59 8.82 12.71 -12.97
C GLY A 59 9.17 11.38 -12.31
N GLY A 60 10.39 10.92 -12.58
CA GLY A 60 10.92 9.64 -12.14
C GLY A 60 10.83 8.53 -13.19
N ASP A 61 11.51 7.44 -12.90
CA ASP A 61 11.67 6.29 -13.81
C ASP A 61 10.43 5.40 -13.93
N GLY A 62 9.40 5.66 -13.13
CA GLY A 62 8.17 4.89 -13.13
C GLY A 62 8.22 3.59 -12.29
N SER A 63 9.37 3.14 -11.84
CA SER A 63 9.53 1.86 -11.14
C SER A 63 8.71 1.79 -9.84
N TYR A 64 8.75 2.86 -9.05
CA TYR A 64 7.99 2.94 -7.81
C TYR A 64 6.48 2.90 -8.09
N SER A 65 5.99 3.73 -9.01
CA SER A 65 4.57 3.74 -9.39
C SER A 65 4.14 2.38 -9.94
N ALA A 66 4.93 1.77 -10.84
CA ALA A 66 4.65 0.44 -11.34
C ALA A 66 4.50 -0.59 -10.21
N SER A 67 5.39 -0.57 -9.22
CA SER A 67 5.31 -1.47 -8.06
C SER A 67 4.05 -1.23 -7.23
N LYS A 68 3.65 0.03 -7.04
CA LYS A 68 2.47 0.38 -6.23
C LYS A 68 1.16 0.12 -6.97
N TYR A 69 1.10 0.29 -8.29
CA TYR A 69 -0.02 -0.17 -9.11
C TYR A 69 -0.15 -1.71 -9.09
N ALA A 70 0.99 -2.42 -9.15
CA ALA A 70 0.97 -3.89 -9.05
C ALA A 70 0.38 -4.36 -7.72
N VAL A 71 0.74 -3.72 -6.60
CA VAL A 71 0.15 -4.03 -5.28
C VAL A 71 -1.35 -3.75 -5.28
N TYR A 72 -1.80 -2.62 -5.83
CA TYR A 72 -3.23 -2.29 -5.91
C TYR A 72 -4.01 -3.36 -6.66
N GLY A 73 -3.59 -3.70 -7.89
CA GLY A 73 -4.25 -4.72 -8.69
C GLY A 73 -4.23 -6.11 -8.05
N MET A 74 -3.14 -6.44 -7.34
CA MET A 74 -3.03 -7.69 -6.59
C MET A 74 -4.07 -7.75 -5.45
N ILE A 75 -4.19 -6.69 -4.64
CA ILE A 75 -5.16 -6.63 -3.53
C ILE A 75 -6.59 -6.69 -4.06
N GLU A 76 -6.90 -5.98 -5.14
CA GLU A 76 -8.21 -6.05 -5.78
C GLU A 76 -8.55 -7.48 -6.24
N SER A 77 -7.61 -8.16 -6.88
CA SER A 77 -7.79 -9.55 -7.34
C SER A 77 -8.01 -10.51 -6.18
N ILE A 78 -7.22 -10.39 -5.11
CA ILE A 78 -7.33 -11.22 -3.90
C ILE A 78 -8.69 -10.98 -3.22
N ALA A 79 -9.14 -9.73 -3.09
CA ALA A 79 -10.43 -9.40 -2.50
C ALA A 79 -11.58 -10.08 -3.27
N ARG A 80 -11.56 -10.02 -4.60
CA ARG A 80 -12.55 -10.69 -5.47
C ARG A 80 -12.53 -12.21 -5.30
N GLN A 81 -11.34 -12.81 -5.22
CA GLN A 81 -11.17 -14.26 -5.03
C GLN A 81 -11.72 -14.72 -3.68
N LEU A 82 -11.39 -14.03 -2.59
CA LEU A 82 -11.86 -14.37 -1.24
C LEU A 82 -13.38 -14.21 -1.14
N HIS A 83 -13.92 -13.10 -1.64
CA HIS A 83 -15.36 -12.88 -1.69
C HIS A 83 -16.07 -13.96 -2.52
N GLY A 84 -15.56 -14.28 -3.70
CA GLY A 84 -16.15 -15.31 -4.60
C GLY A 84 -16.09 -16.71 -4.03
N SER A 85 -15.16 -17.01 -3.12
CA SER A 85 -15.08 -18.30 -2.41
C SER A 85 -15.92 -18.35 -1.13
N GLY A 86 -16.60 -17.27 -0.75
CA GLY A 86 -17.39 -17.20 0.50
C GLY A 86 -16.53 -17.07 1.76
N SER A 87 -15.24 -16.71 1.63
CA SER A 87 -14.36 -16.50 2.78
C SER A 87 -14.75 -15.24 3.57
N ASN A 88 -14.58 -15.29 4.89
CA ASN A 88 -14.77 -14.15 5.79
C ASN A 88 -13.48 -13.33 5.99
N ILE A 89 -12.43 -13.63 5.24
CA ILE A 89 -11.20 -12.84 5.26
C ILE A 89 -11.39 -11.61 4.38
N ALA A 90 -11.26 -10.43 4.99
CA ALA A 90 -11.28 -9.16 4.29
C ALA A 90 -9.86 -8.67 3.99
N VAL A 91 -9.65 -8.11 2.80
CA VAL A 91 -8.40 -7.44 2.45
C VAL A 91 -8.67 -6.00 2.05
N GLY A 92 -7.80 -5.10 2.46
CA GLY A 92 -7.90 -3.68 2.15
C GLY A 92 -6.55 -3.02 1.91
N LEU A 93 -6.61 -1.84 1.33
CA LEU A 93 -5.45 -1.03 0.97
C LEU A 93 -5.60 0.39 1.50
N ILE A 94 -4.55 0.89 2.15
CA ILE A 94 -4.42 2.33 2.43
C ILE A 94 -3.45 2.93 1.43
N CYS A 95 -3.86 4.01 0.77
CA CYS A 95 -3.06 4.76 -0.20
C CYS A 95 -2.71 6.14 0.38
N PRO A 96 -1.65 6.26 1.17
CA PRO A 96 -1.22 7.55 1.69
C PRO A 96 -0.58 8.42 0.62
N GLY A 97 -0.75 9.73 0.75
CA GLY A 97 0.13 10.74 0.18
C GLY A 97 1.45 10.84 0.95
N VAL A 98 2.00 12.05 1.07
CA VAL A 98 3.28 12.26 1.75
C VAL A 98 3.12 12.13 3.26
N VAL A 99 3.88 11.20 3.84
CA VAL A 99 3.96 10.97 5.28
C VAL A 99 5.36 11.31 5.76
N ASP A 100 5.47 12.04 6.87
CA ASP A 100 6.74 12.42 7.49
C ASP A 100 7.45 11.20 8.09
N THR A 101 8.32 10.60 7.29
CA THR A 101 9.10 9.40 7.63
C THR A 101 10.54 9.56 7.19
N THR A 102 11.43 8.69 7.64
CA THR A 102 12.82 8.67 7.17
C THR A 102 12.97 8.43 5.66
N LEU A 103 11.96 7.82 5.01
CA LEU A 103 11.93 7.61 3.56
C LEU A 103 11.70 8.92 2.80
N THR A 104 10.81 9.75 3.29
CA THR A 104 10.36 10.99 2.63
C THR A 104 11.06 12.23 3.16
N ASN A 105 11.57 12.17 4.38
CA ASN A 105 12.21 13.26 5.12
C ASN A 105 13.46 12.74 5.87
N PRO A 106 14.53 12.34 5.13
CA PRO A 106 15.74 11.77 5.74
C PRO A 106 16.45 12.77 6.67
N ASP A 107 16.39 14.06 6.37
CA ASP A 107 17.06 15.13 7.13
C ASP A 107 16.26 15.56 8.36
N LYS A 108 15.06 15.02 8.54
CA LYS A 108 14.15 15.32 9.66
C LYS A 108 13.82 16.81 9.81
N ASP A 109 13.79 17.53 8.71
CA ASP A 109 13.31 18.91 8.69
C ASP A 109 11.87 19.01 9.19
N GLN A 110 11.51 20.15 9.76
CA GLN A 110 10.13 20.38 10.14
C GLN A 110 9.23 20.47 8.90
N LYS A 111 8.25 19.56 8.81
CA LYS A 111 7.24 19.50 7.74
C LYS A 111 5.85 19.55 8.40
N PRO A 112 5.40 20.74 8.86
CA PRO A 112 4.20 20.83 9.71
C PRO A 112 2.91 20.36 9.01
N ASN A 113 2.87 20.45 7.69
CA ASN A 113 1.69 20.10 6.89
C ASN A 113 1.72 18.65 6.34
N TRP A 114 2.79 17.92 6.59
CA TRP A 114 2.86 16.51 6.20
C TRP A 114 2.12 15.62 7.21
N MET A 115 1.49 14.57 6.70
CA MET A 115 0.84 13.60 7.58
C MET A 115 1.85 12.92 8.49
N ARG A 116 1.42 12.62 9.70
CA ARG A 116 2.24 11.85 10.65
C ARG A 116 2.02 10.34 10.45
N PRO A 117 3.02 9.50 10.75
CA PRO A 117 2.84 8.04 10.73
C PRO A 117 1.67 7.56 11.59
N THR A 118 1.40 8.26 12.70
CA THR A 118 0.25 7.99 13.58
C THR A 118 -1.08 8.13 12.87
N THR A 119 -1.23 9.10 11.95
CA THR A 119 -2.45 9.26 11.13
C THR A 119 -2.73 8.01 10.30
N ILE A 120 -1.67 7.40 9.76
CA ILE A 120 -1.80 6.17 8.99
C ILE A 120 -2.11 4.98 9.90
N ALA A 121 -1.48 4.91 11.09
CA ALA A 121 -1.76 3.88 12.08
C ALA A 121 -3.22 3.92 12.58
N ASP A 122 -3.76 5.12 12.85
CA ASP A 122 -5.16 5.30 13.24
C ASP A 122 -6.12 4.85 12.11
N SER A 123 -5.74 5.09 10.87
CA SER A 123 -6.50 4.64 9.71
C SER A 123 -6.47 3.11 9.56
N VAL A 124 -5.33 2.47 9.81
CA VAL A 124 -5.25 1.00 9.88
C VAL A 124 -6.15 0.48 10.98
N LEU A 125 -6.07 1.09 12.17
CA LEU A 125 -6.93 0.69 13.30
C LEU A 125 -8.41 0.80 12.96
N HIS A 126 -8.83 1.91 12.32
CA HIS A 126 -10.20 2.09 11.84
C HIS A 126 -10.63 0.96 10.89
N MET A 127 -9.78 0.58 9.94
CA MET A 127 -10.09 -0.49 8.98
C MET A 127 -10.19 -1.87 9.65
N VAL A 128 -9.28 -2.20 10.56
CA VAL A 128 -9.26 -3.53 11.20
C VAL A 128 -10.36 -3.68 12.24
N THR A 129 -10.79 -2.58 12.88
CA THR A 129 -11.87 -2.58 13.89
C THR A 129 -13.27 -2.37 13.28
N ALA A 130 -13.39 -2.17 11.98
CA ALA A 130 -14.69 -2.12 11.30
C ALA A 130 -15.49 -3.40 11.59
N PRO A 131 -16.83 -3.33 11.66
CA PRO A 131 -17.68 -4.50 11.91
C PRO A 131 -17.32 -5.69 10.99
N LYS A 132 -17.55 -6.91 11.46
CA LYS A 132 -17.19 -8.15 10.72
C LYS A 132 -17.81 -8.23 9.32
N ASN A 133 -18.99 -7.67 9.13
CA ASN A 133 -19.70 -7.62 7.84
C ASN A 133 -19.30 -6.41 6.97
N VAL A 134 -18.26 -5.66 7.37
CA VAL A 134 -17.78 -4.47 6.63
C VAL A 134 -16.34 -4.69 6.22
N ASN A 135 -16.09 -4.55 4.92
CA ASN A 135 -14.74 -4.43 4.36
C ASN A 135 -14.52 -3.00 3.84
N ILE A 136 -13.64 -2.25 4.50
CA ILE A 136 -13.14 -0.99 3.96
C ILE A 136 -12.00 -1.36 3.01
N PHE A 137 -12.33 -1.47 1.73
CA PHE A 137 -11.41 -2.00 0.73
C PHE A 137 -10.28 -1.03 0.37
N ASP A 138 -10.59 0.25 0.24
CA ASP A 138 -9.68 1.28 -0.26
C ASP A 138 -9.85 2.56 0.53
N LEU A 139 -8.77 3.03 1.13
CA LEU A 139 -8.73 4.29 1.87
C LEU A 139 -7.56 5.15 1.37
N THR A 140 -7.88 6.24 0.70
CA THR A 140 -6.89 7.18 0.20
C THR A 140 -6.86 8.43 1.06
N ILE A 141 -5.68 8.82 1.53
CA ILE A 141 -5.48 9.90 2.50
C ILE A 141 -4.40 10.85 2.00
N PHE A 142 -4.71 12.14 2.02
CA PHE A 142 -3.78 13.21 1.64
C PHE A 142 -3.54 14.18 2.78
N GLY A 143 -2.36 14.78 2.81
CA GLY A 143 -2.15 16.03 3.51
C GLY A 143 -2.96 17.15 2.85
N MET A 144 -3.43 18.13 3.63
CA MET A 144 -4.29 19.21 3.12
C MET A 144 -3.61 20.05 2.01
N ASP A 145 -2.28 20.11 2.01
CA ASP A 145 -1.49 20.85 1.01
C ASP A 145 -1.13 19.99 -0.22
N GLU A 146 -1.43 18.71 -0.20
CA GLU A 146 -1.18 17.82 -1.32
C GLU A 146 -2.24 17.98 -2.40
N LYS A 147 -1.76 18.07 -3.64
CA LYS A 147 -2.62 18.08 -4.82
C LYS A 147 -2.33 16.81 -5.61
N PRO A 148 -3.17 15.79 -5.52
CA PRO A 148 -2.92 14.49 -6.17
C PRO A 148 -3.09 14.52 -7.70
N TRP A 149 -3.62 15.59 -8.25
CA TRP A 149 -3.87 15.83 -9.68
C TRP A 149 -3.31 17.17 -10.16
#